data_8b5a4f1eb5ccd4b44e3af6d397311757
#
_entry.id   8b5a4f1eb5ccd4b44e3af6d397311757
#
_cell.length_a   1.000
_cell.length_b   1.000
_cell.length_c   1.000
_cell.angle_alpha   90.00
_cell.angle_beta   90.00
_cell.angle_gamma   90.00
#
_symmetry.space_group_name_H-M   'P 1'
#
loop_
_entity.id
_entity.type
_entity.pdbx_description
1 polymer ?
#
loop_
_entity_poly.entity_id
_entity_poly.type
_entity_poly.pdbx_seq_one_letter_code
_entity_poly.pdbx_strand_id
1 'polypeptide(L)'
;LVIVAVPVLLIVKQPDYGTAITFIIATIFILFVAGIKKRYIITGILLVVILLPVLYIFVLPEHAKTRIDVFLNPNLDPRGSGYNVIQSKLAIGAGEFLGMGLLKGNQTQLGFLYPKTTDFIFAVIGEEMGFIIAATVIITYVVLITRSIFIAKTAKNNLGSYIAIGIAGIFLFHMAENIGMTMGLLPITGVPLPFVSYGGSSL
;
A
#
# COMPACT_ATOMS: atom_id res chain seq x y z
N LEU A 1 -10.40 2.29 -20.73
CA LEU A 1 -9.83 3.39 -19.93
C LEU A 1 -10.94 4.30 -19.38
N VAL A 2 -11.92 4.73 -20.18
CA VAL A 2 -13.03 5.62 -19.71
C VAL A 2 -13.78 5.00 -18.53
N ILE A 3 -14.07 3.70 -18.57
CA ILE A 3 -14.77 2.97 -17.49
C ILE A 3 -14.01 3.02 -16.17
N VAL A 4 -12.68 3.04 -16.19
CA VAL A 4 -11.84 3.12 -14.99
C VAL A 4 -11.66 4.58 -14.54
N ALA A 5 -11.63 5.52 -15.47
CA ALA A 5 -11.46 6.94 -15.16
C ALA A 5 -12.59 7.49 -14.26
N VAL A 6 -13.82 7.07 -14.50
CA VAL A 6 -14.98 7.55 -13.71
C VAL A 6 -14.88 7.16 -12.23
N PRO A 7 -14.72 5.86 -11.85
CA PRO A 7 -14.52 5.50 -10.46
C PRO A 7 -13.29 6.17 -9.83
N VAL A 8 -12.16 6.19 -10.52
CA VAL A 8 -10.93 6.82 -10.01
C VAL A 8 -11.14 8.30 -9.69
N LEU A 9 -11.79 9.06 -10.59
CA LEU A 9 -12.10 10.47 -10.34
C LEU A 9 -13.04 10.68 -9.15
N LEU A 10 -14.03 9.79 -8.98
CA LEU A 10 -14.93 9.85 -7.82
C LEU A 10 -14.18 9.58 -6.51
N ILE A 11 -13.30 8.58 -6.50
CA ILE A 11 -12.48 8.22 -5.33
C ILE A 11 -11.51 9.36 -4.98
N VAL A 12 -10.86 9.96 -5.98
CA VAL A 12 -9.97 11.12 -5.77
C VAL A 12 -10.72 12.31 -5.17
N LYS A 13 -12.00 12.52 -5.52
CA LYS A 13 -12.85 13.54 -4.89
C LYS A 13 -13.18 13.25 -3.42
N GLN A 14 -13.06 11.99 -2.98
CA GLN A 14 -13.23 11.57 -1.57
C GLN A 14 -11.93 11.60 -0.77
N PRO A 15 -10.92 12.33 -1.17
CA PRO A 15 -9.48 12.31 -0.91
C PRO A 15 -8.88 10.95 -0.53
N ASP A 16 -9.35 9.86 -1.13
CA ASP A 16 -8.80 8.51 -0.95
C ASP A 16 -7.82 8.14 -2.07
N TYR A 17 -6.61 8.66 -1.95
CA TYR A 17 -5.56 8.45 -2.96
C TYR A 17 -5.04 7.01 -2.99
N GLY A 18 -5.03 6.31 -1.85
CA GLY A 18 -4.60 4.93 -1.75
C GLY A 18 -5.46 3.99 -2.60
N THR A 19 -6.77 4.06 -2.42
CA THR A 19 -7.73 3.30 -3.21
C THR A 19 -7.68 3.69 -4.70
N ALA A 20 -7.54 4.98 -5.03
CA ALA A 20 -7.41 5.43 -6.42
C ALA A 20 -6.19 4.80 -7.12
N ILE A 21 -5.02 4.78 -6.45
CA ILE A 21 -3.81 4.16 -6.99
C ILE A 21 -3.98 2.65 -7.13
N THR A 22 -4.67 1.99 -6.20
CA THR A 22 -5.00 0.55 -6.30
C THR A 22 -5.73 0.24 -7.60
N PHE A 23 -6.77 1.01 -7.94
CA PHE A 23 -7.51 0.85 -9.20
C PHE A 23 -6.62 1.07 -10.44
N ILE A 24 -5.76 2.07 -10.39
CA ILE A 24 -4.82 2.36 -11.50
C ILE A 24 -3.84 1.19 -11.68
N ILE A 25 -3.24 0.68 -10.62
CA ILE A 25 -2.27 -0.43 -10.68
C ILE A 25 -2.95 -1.71 -11.17
N ALA A 26 -4.11 -2.07 -10.64
CA ALA A 26 -4.88 -3.22 -11.13
C ALA A 26 -5.17 -3.10 -12.63
N THR A 27 -5.55 -1.90 -13.08
CA THR A 27 -5.80 -1.62 -14.50
C THR A 27 -4.54 -1.78 -15.33
N ILE A 28 -3.38 -1.29 -14.88
CA ILE A 28 -2.11 -1.44 -15.60
C ILE A 28 -1.76 -2.92 -15.77
N PHE A 29 -1.95 -3.74 -14.73
CA PHE A 29 -1.72 -5.19 -14.79
C PHE A 29 -2.64 -5.87 -15.80
N ILE A 30 -3.93 -5.53 -15.81
CA ILE A 30 -4.89 -6.05 -16.78
C ILE A 30 -4.52 -5.64 -18.20
N LEU A 31 -4.20 -4.37 -18.44
CA LEU A 31 -3.82 -3.86 -19.75
C LEU A 31 -2.54 -4.50 -20.28
N PHE A 32 -1.59 -4.79 -19.38
CA PHE A 32 -0.36 -5.49 -19.75
C PHE A 32 -0.65 -6.91 -20.27
N VAL A 33 -1.52 -7.67 -19.59
CA VAL A 33 -1.90 -9.04 -20.01
C VAL A 33 -2.84 -9.02 -21.22
N ALA A 34 -3.67 -7.96 -21.36
CA ALA A 34 -4.51 -7.76 -22.55
C ALA A 34 -3.73 -7.46 -23.84
N GLY A 35 -2.39 -7.39 -23.76
CA GLY A 35 -1.52 -7.22 -24.94
C GLY A 35 -1.32 -5.78 -25.39
N ILE A 36 -1.62 -4.79 -24.56
CA ILE A 36 -1.27 -3.40 -24.87
C ILE A 36 0.24 -3.27 -25.00
N LYS A 37 0.70 -2.60 -26.07
CA LYS A 37 2.12 -2.38 -26.31
C LYS A 37 2.76 -1.69 -25.12
N LYS A 38 3.83 -2.27 -24.56
CA LYS A 38 4.57 -1.76 -23.39
C LYS A 38 4.90 -0.27 -23.49
N ARG A 39 5.14 0.23 -24.71
CA ARG A 39 5.43 1.66 -24.94
C ARG A 39 4.33 2.59 -24.42
N TYR A 40 3.05 2.22 -24.55
CA TYR A 40 1.94 3.07 -24.07
C TYR A 40 1.87 3.10 -22.55
N ILE A 41 2.17 1.97 -21.88
CA ILE A 41 2.25 1.90 -20.42
C ILE A 41 3.42 2.77 -19.93
N ILE A 42 4.61 2.60 -20.54
CA ILE A 42 5.81 3.38 -20.19
C ILE A 42 5.57 4.88 -20.45
N THR A 43 4.99 5.24 -21.60
CA THR A 43 4.66 6.63 -21.92
C THR A 43 3.66 7.21 -20.89
N GLY A 44 2.65 6.44 -20.48
CA GLY A 44 1.69 6.86 -19.45
C GLY A 44 2.36 7.11 -18.10
N ILE A 45 3.24 6.20 -17.67
CA ILE A 45 4.01 6.35 -16.43
C ILE A 45 4.93 7.58 -16.50
N LEU A 46 5.67 7.74 -17.60
CA LEU A 46 6.55 8.90 -17.79
C LEU A 46 5.77 10.22 -17.78
N LEU A 47 4.60 10.25 -18.42
CA LEU A 47 3.74 11.41 -18.41
C LEU A 47 3.28 11.77 -16.98
N VAL A 48 2.88 10.77 -16.18
CA VAL A 48 2.54 10.98 -14.77
C VAL A 48 3.73 11.53 -14.00
N VAL A 49 4.93 10.95 -14.15
CA VAL A 49 6.16 11.42 -13.47
C VAL A 49 6.50 12.85 -13.83
N ILE A 50 6.38 13.23 -15.12
CA ILE A 50 6.64 14.59 -15.59
C ILE A 50 5.57 15.58 -15.05
N LEU A 51 4.32 15.14 -14.94
CA LEU A 51 3.23 15.97 -14.42
C LEU A 51 3.23 16.05 -12.88
N LEU A 52 3.90 15.14 -12.16
CA LEU A 52 3.93 15.14 -10.69
C LEU A 52 4.27 16.50 -10.07
N PRO A 53 5.31 17.26 -10.52
CA PRO A 53 5.60 18.56 -9.96
C PRO A 53 4.46 19.58 -10.17
N VAL A 54 3.82 19.53 -11.34
CA VAL A 54 2.68 20.41 -11.66
C VAL A 54 1.46 20.06 -10.80
N LEU A 55 1.18 18.77 -10.67
CA LEU A 55 0.11 18.25 -9.81
C LEU A 55 0.35 18.64 -8.34
N TYR A 56 1.59 18.50 -7.85
CA TYR A 56 1.97 18.87 -6.49
C TYR A 56 1.72 20.35 -6.22
N ILE A 57 2.12 21.24 -7.13
CA ILE A 57 2.02 22.69 -6.91
C ILE A 57 0.57 23.19 -7.06
N PHE A 58 -0.14 22.76 -8.11
CA PHE A 58 -1.40 23.40 -8.53
C PHE A 58 -2.66 22.58 -8.21
N VAL A 59 -2.57 21.27 -8.03
CA VAL A 59 -3.75 20.38 -7.96
C VAL A 59 -3.91 19.70 -6.60
N LEU A 60 -2.80 19.30 -5.96
CA LEU A 60 -2.91 18.59 -4.69
C LEU A 60 -3.37 19.52 -3.55
N PRO A 61 -4.39 19.09 -2.78
CA PRO A 61 -4.80 19.80 -1.57
C PRO A 61 -3.73 19.68 -0.48
N GLU A 62 -3.74 20.59 0.48
CA GLU A 62 -2.71 20.72 1.53
C GLU A 62 -2.48 19.41 2.32
N HIS A 63 -3.54 18.67 2.64
CA HIS A 63 -3.39 17.39 3.35
C HIS A 63 -2.64 16.31 2.55
N ALA A 64 -2.70 16.34 1.21
CA ALA A 64 -1.95 15.42 0.36
C ALA A 64 -0.48 15.87 0.22
N LYS A 65 -0.23 17.18 0.15
CA LYS A 65 1.12 17.74 0.18
C LYS A 65 1.81 17.38 1.49
N THR A 66 1.13 17.59 2.63
CA THR A 66 1.66 17.25 3.95
C THR A 66 2.12 15.78 4.04
N ARG A 67 1.38 14.83 3.43
CA ARG A 67 1.80 13.41 3.42
C ARG A 67 3.10 13.19 2.65
N ILE A 68 3.31 13.90 1.55
CA ILE A 68 4.55 13.84 0.76
C ILE A 68 5.70 14.51 1.53
N ASP A 69 5.44 15.68 2.12
CA ASP A 69 6.45 16.44 2.88
C ASP A 69 6.90 15.67 4.12
N VAL A 70 5.96 15.05 4.84
CA VAL A 70 6.24 14.18 6.00
C VAL A 70 7.01 12.91 5.59
N PHE A 71 6.73 12.37 4.41
CA PHE A 71 7.51 11.24 3.90
C PHE A 71 8.99 11.62 3.69
N LEU A 72 9.25 12.83 3.14
CA LEU A 72 10.60 13.34 2.94
C LEU A 72 11.28 13.75 4.26
N ASN A 73 10.51 14.32 5.17
CA ASN A 73 10.99 14.74 6.48
C ASN A 73 9.90 14.56 7.57
N PRO A 74 9.90 13.42 8.29
CA PRO A 74 8.89 13.13 9.33
C PRO A 74 8.82 14.17 10.46
N ASN A 75 9.89 14.96 10.67
CA ASN A 75 9.93 15.98 11.69
C ASN A 75 9.08 17.22 11.39
N LEU A 76 8.54 17.36 10.18
CA LEU A 76 7.65 18.46 9.81
C LEU A 76 6.27 18.36 10.49
N ASP A 77 5.84 17.15 10.84
CA ASP A 77 4.59 16.93 11.56
C ASP A 77 4.80 15.98 12.77
N PRO A 78 5.46 16.46 13.85
CA PRO A 78 5.85 15.63 14.98
C PRO A 78 4.68 15.22 15.89
N ARG A 79 3.44 15.65 15.60
CA ARG A 79 2.23 15.32 16.36
C ARG A 79 1.14 14.64 15.53
N GLY A 80 1.33 14.55 14.21
CA GLY A 80 0.38 13.92 13.28
C GLY A 80 0.98 12.72 12.56
N SER A 81 0.95 12.75 11.23
CA SER A 81 1.41 11.63 10.39
C SER A 81 2.90 11.32 10.55
N GLY A 82 3.75 12.32 10.77
CA GLY A 82 5.18 12.13 11.04
C GLY A 82 5.44 11.35 12.33
N TYR A 83 4.66 11.64 13.37
CA TYR A 83 4.71 10.88 14.61
C TYR A 83 4.45 9.39 14.40
N ASN A 84 3.38 9.07 13.65
CA ASN A 84 3.02 7.68 13.38
C ASN A 84 4.11 6.92 12.62
N VAL A 85 4.79 7.54 11.65
CA VAL A 85 5.93 6.93 10.93
C VAL A 85 7.09 6.64 11.89
N ILE A 86 7.43 7.59 12.75
CA ILE A 86 8.51 7.43 13.73
C ILE A 86 8.17 6.30 14.70
N GLN A 87 6.96 6.30 15.27
CA GLN A 87 6.52 5.26 16.22
C GLN A 87 6.43 3.88 15.55
N SER A 88 6.00 3.82 14.30
CA SER A 88 5.97 2.58 13.52
C SER A 88 7.37 1.98 13.32
N LYS A 89 8.36 2.81 12.97
CA LYS A 89 9.76 2.36 12.86
C LYS A 89 10.33 1.89 14.20
N LEU A 90 10.03 2.60 15.28
CA LEU A 90 10.46 2.21 16.62
C LEU A 90 9.82 0.88 17.04
N ALA A 91 8.52 0.68 16.76
CA ALA A 91 7.82 -0.56 17.03
C ALA A 91 8.46 -1.74 16.29
N ILE A 92 8.68 -1.63 14.97
CA ILE A 92 9.32 -2.69 14.17
C ILE A 92 10.72 -2.98 14.69
N GLY A 93 11.52 -1.94 15.02
CA GLY A 93 12.86 -2.10 15.56
C GLY A 93 12.90 -2.76 16.93
N ALA A 94 11.94 -2.44 17.80
CA ALA A 94 11.85 -3.00 19.15
C ALA A 94 11.51 -4.51 19.17
N GLY A 95 10.85 -5.02 18.12
CA GLY A 95 10.51 -6.45 18.04
C GLY A 95 11.66 -7.38 17.73
N GLU A 96 12.80 -6.86 17.23
CA GLU A 96 13.98 -7.69 16.90
C GLU A 96 13.61 -8.95 16.09
N PHE A 97 14.22 -10.12 16.41
CA PHE A 97 13.96 -11.38 15.70
C PHE A 97 12.72 -12.13 16.17
N LEU A 98 12.44 -12.13 17.47
CA LEU A 98 11.41 -12.97 18.09
C LEU A 98 10.17 -12.21 18.57
N GLY A 99 10.22 -10.88 18.57
CA GLY A 99 9.16 -10.02 19.09
C GLY A 99 9.20 -9.87 20.62
N MET A 100 8.51 -8.84 21.08
CA MET A 100 8.35 -8.56 22.53
C MET A 100 7.33 -9.50 23.19
N GLY A 101 6.59 -10.28 22.39
CA GLY A 101 5.49 -11.15 22.81
C GLY A 101 4.12 -10.52 22.55
N LEU A 102 3.13 -11.36 22.32
CA LEU A 102 1.75 -10.95 22.05
C LEU A 102 1.22 -10.07 23.20
N LEU A 103 0.61 -8.95 22.84
CA LEU A 103 0.05 -7.95 23.75
C LEU A 103 1.08 -7.34 24.73
N LYS A 104 2.38 -7.41 24.39
CA LYS A 104 3.46 -6.84 25.21
C LYS A 104 4.24 -5.74 24.48
N GLY A 105 3.82 -5.37 23.28
CA GLY A 105 4.45 -4.28 22.51
C GLY A 105 4.25 -2.93 23.21
N ASN A 106 5.32 -2.23 23.50
CA ASN A 106 5.26 -0.95 24.19
C ASN A 106 4.56 0.12 23.34
N GLN A 107 4.93 0.27 22.07
CA GLN A 107 4.33 1.25 21.16
C GLN A 107 2.86 0.94 20.88
N THR A 108 2.56 -0.35 20.73
CA THR A 108 1.21 -0.85 20.45
C THR A 108 0.27 -0.72 21.66
N GLN A 109 0.71 -1.16 22.84
CA GLN A 109 -0.16 -1.24 24.02
C GLN A 109 -0.33 0.10 24.74
N LEU A 110 0.68 0.95 24.74
CA LEU A 110 0.62 2.28 25.32
C LEU A 110 -0.11 3.31 24.42
N GLY A 111 -0.55 2.88 23.21
CA GLY A 111 -1.35 3.73 22.33
C GLY A 111 -0.53 4.76 21.53
N PHE A 112 0.78 4.62 21.44
CA PHE A 112 1.63 5.52 20.66
C PHE A 112 1.48 5.31 19.15
N LEU A 113 0.97 4.13 18.72
CA LEU A 113 0.73 3.80 17.32
C LEU A 113 -0.77 3.82 17.01
N TYR A 114 -1.21 4.72 16.13
CA TYR A 114 -2.62 4.86 15.77
C TYR A 114 -2.78 5.18 14.27
N PRO A 115 -3.70 4.53 13.56
CA PRO A 115 -4.52 3.37 13.95
C PRO A 115 -3.75 2.04 13.84
N LYS A 116 -3.56 1.35 14.97
CA LYS A 116 -2.73 0.15 15.05
C LYS A 116 -3.32 -1.10 14.37
N THR A 117 -4.65 -1.18 14.28
CA THR A 117 -5.37 -2.38 13.79
C THR A 117 -5.64 -2.38 12.29
N THR A 118 -5.48 -1.23 11.63
CA THR A 118 -5.73 -1.06 10.19
C THR A 118 -4.46 -0.75 9.44
N ASP A 119 -4.04 0.49 9.46
CA ASP A 119 -2.97 0.99 8.59
C ASP A 119 -1.59 0.57 9.07
N PHE A 120 -1.37 0.49 10.39
CA PHE A 120 -0.08 0.16 10.99
C PHE A 120 0.00 -1.27 11.54
N ILE A 121 -0.87 -2.18 11.08
CA ILE A 121 -0.90 -3.57 11.56
C ILE A 121 0.44 -4.30 11.36
N PHE A 122 1.15 -4.02 10.28
CA PHE A 122 2.46 -4.63 10.04
C PHE A 122 3.50 -4.20 11.09
N ALA A 123 3.43 -2.97 11.59
CA ALA A 123 4.29 -2.52 12.69
C ALA A 123 3.97 -3.24 14.01
N VAL A 124 2.69 -3.50 14.27
CA VAL A 124 2.27 -4.32 15.43
C VAL A 124 2.82 -5.73 15.35
N ILE A 125 2.71 -6.36 14.16
CA ILE A 125 3.29 -7.71 13.92
C ILE A 125 4.80 -7.68 14.14
N GLY A 126 5.48 -6.66 13.61
CA GLY A 126 6.92 -6.48 13.80
C GLY A 126 7.31 -6.34 15.27
N GLU A 127 6.58 -5.55 16.06
CA GLU A 127 6.85 -5.33 17.48
C GLU A 127 6.56 -6.56 18.34
N GLU A 128 5.36 -7.14 18.21
CA GLU A 128 4.90 -8.19 19.11
C GLU A 128 5.41 -9.60 18.71
N MET A 129 5.51 -9.87 17.40
CA MET A 129 5.88 -11.19 16.86
C MET A 129 7.27 -11.24 16.23
N GLY A 130 7.91 -10.09 16.03
CA GLY A 130 9.28 -9.98 15.53
C GLY A 130 9.45 -10.21 14.04
N PHE A 131 10.73 -10.16 13.63
CA PHE A 131 11.13 -10.27 12.23
C PHE A 131 10.70 -11.59 11.56
N ILE A 132 10.75 -12.71 12.26
CA ILE A 132 10.44 -14.03 11.67
C ILE A 132 8.98 -14.07 11.19
N ILE A 133 8.04 -13.62 12.01
CA ILE A 133 6.62 -13.63 11.64
C ILE A 133 6.34 -12.52 10.60
N ALA A 134 6.91 -11.34 10.74
CA ALA A 134 6.80 -10.29 9.75
C ALA A 134 7.30 -10.73 8.36
N ALA A 135 8.44 -11.42 8.30
CA ALA A 135 8.97 -12.02 7.07
C ALA A 135 8.04 -13.13 6.52
N THR A 136 7.45 -13.94 7.38
CA THR A 136 6.48 -14.99 6.98
C THR A 136 5.24 -14.35 6.32
N VAL A 137 4.74 -13.23 6.83
CA VAL A 137 3.65 -12.47 6.22
C VAL A 137 4.04 -12.02 4.81
N ILE A 138 5.22 -11.43 4.63
CA ILE A 138 5.71 -11.01 3.31
C ILE A 138 5.81 -12.20 2.35
N ILE A 139 6.41 -13.31 2.79
CA ILE A 139 6.54 -14.53 1.97
C ILE A 139 5.16 -15.05 1.55
N THR A 140 4.18 -15.03 2.46
CA THR A 140 2.81 -15.47 2.15
C THR A 140 2.19 -14.61 1.05
N TYR A 141 2.36 -13.28 1.10
CA TYR A 141 1.91 -12.40 0.01
C TYR A 141 2.63 -12.68 -1.31
N VAL A 142 3.94 -12.89 -1.28
CA VAL A 142 4.70 -13.26 -2.48
C VAL A 142 4.16 -14.56 -3.09
N VAL A 143 3.82 -15.56 -2.26
CA VAL A 143 3.19 -16.80 -2.72
C VAL A 143 1.81 -16.55 -3.31
N LEU A 144 0.96 -15.74 -2.67
CA LEU A 144 -0.37 -15.39 -3.19
C LEU A 144 -0.28 -14.67 -4.54
N ILE A 145 0.61 -13.69 -4.66
CA ILE A 145 0.81 -12.93 -5.90
C ILE A 145 1.32 -13.84 -7.02
N THR A 146 2.32 -14.67 -6.74
CA THR A 146 2.88 -15.61 -7.74
C THR A 146 1.87 -16.65 -8.18
N ARG A 147 1.03 -17.16 -7.27
CA ARG A 147 -0.08 -18.07 -7.59
C ARG A 147 -1.15 -17.39 -8.44
N SER A 148 -1.51 -16.14 -8.12
CA SER A 148 -2.46 -15.37 -8.93
C SER A 148 -1.93 -15.13 -10.35
N ILE A 149 -0.64 -14.82 -10.51
CA ILE A 149 0.01 -14.68 -11.81
C ILE A 149 0.02 -16.01 -12.57
N PHE A 150 0.30 -17.13 -11.89
CA PHE A 150 0.27 -18.46 -12.49
C PHE A 150 -1.15 -18.81 -12.99
N ILE A 151 -2.18 -18.55 -12.18
CA ILE A 151 -3.58 -18.74 -12.58
C ILE A 151 -3.92 -17.86 -13.80
N ALA A 152 -3.47 -16.60 -13.82
CA ALA A 152 -3.67 -15.71 -14.96
C ALA A 152 -3.07 -16.28 -16.25
N LYS A 153 -1.89 -16.91 -16.19
CA LYS A 153 -1.22 -17.52 -17.34
C LYS A 153 -1.89 -18.82 -17.82
N THR A 154 -2.50 -19.59 -16.91
CA THR A 154 -3.09 -20.90 -17.21
C THR A 154 -4.61 -20.87 -17.40
N ALA A 155 -5.22 -19.71 -17.25
CA ALA A 155 -6.67 -19.52 -17.36
C ALA A 155 -7.15 -19.89 -18.79
N LYS A 156 -8.26 -20.65 -18.85
CA LYS A 156 -8.86 -21.11 -20.12
C LYS A 156 -9.48 -19.98 -20.96
N ASN A 157 -9.83 -18.88 -20.34
CA ASN A 157 -10.46 -17.75 -20.99
C ASN A 157 -9.79 -16.42 -20.55
N ASN A 158 -9.93 -15.41 -21.40
CA ASN A 158 -9.36 -14.10 -21.16
C ASN A 158 -9.93 -13.43 -19.89
N LEU A 159 -11.22 -13.62 -19.59
CA LEU A 159 -11.85 -13.03 -18.42
C LEU A 159 -11.20 -13.54 -17.13
N GLY A 160 -11.03 -14.86 -16.97
CA GLY A 160 -10.35 -15.45 -15.83
C GLY A 160 -8.90 -14.96 -15.69
N SER A 161 -8.18 -14.82 -16.82
CA SER A 161 -6.82 -14.27 -16.83
C SER A 161 -6.80 -12.82 -16.33
N TYR A 162 -7.71 -11.97 -16.81
CA TYR A 162 -7.77 -10.55 -16.40
C TYR A 162 -8.17 -10.37 -14.93
N ILE A 163 -9.11 -11.19 -14.43
CA ILE A 163 -9.48 -11.17 -13.01
C ILE A 163 -8.28 -11.57 -12.15
N ALA A 164 -7.62 -12.69 -12.45
CA ALA A 164 -6.50 -13.17 -11.66
C ALA A 164 -5.31 -12.21 -11.65
N ILE A 165 -4.99 -11.58 -12.78
CA ILE A 165 -3.88 -10.61 -12.84
C ILE A 165 -4.26 -9.28 -12.17
N GLY A 166 -5.52 -8.85 -12.24
CA GLY A 166 -6.00 -7.68 -11.50
C GLY A 166 -5.89 -7.86 -9.99
N ILE A 167 -6.28 -9.03 -9.48
CA ILE A 167 -6.13 -9.41 -8.07
C ILE A 167 -4.64 -9.43 -7.67
N ALA A 168 -3.75 -9.98 -8.50
CA ALA A 168 -2.32 -9.95 -8.25
C ALA A 168 -1.78 -8.52 -8.12
N GLY A 169 -2.25 -7.60 -8.97
CA GLY A 169 -1.90 -6.18 -8.90
C GLY A 169 -2.37 -5.51 -7.62
N ILE A 170 -3.60 -5.80 -7.19
CA ILE A 170 -4.15 -5.29 -5.92
C ILE A 170 -3.30 -5.78 -4.74
N PHE A 171 -3.05 -7.09 -4.63
CA PHE A 171 -2.24 -7.64 -3.53
C PHE A 171 -0.82 -7.09 -3.52
N LEU A 172 -0.20 -6.95 -4.69
CA LEU A 172 1.15 -6.38 -4.79
C LEU A 172 1.18 -4.95 -4.27
N PHE A 173 0.22 -4.12 -4.68
CA PHE A 173 0.19 -2.72 -4.26
C PHE A 173 -0.12 -2.59 -2.77
N HIS A 174 -1.15 -3.28 -2.26
CA HIS A 174 -1.52 -3.23 -0.84
C HIS A 174 -0.37 -3.69 0.05
N MET A 175 0.29 -4.80 -0.30
CA MET A 175 1.46 -5.28 0.43
C MET A 175 2.60 -4.25 0.42
N ALA A 176 2.97 -3.77 -0.77
CA ALA A 176 4.08 -2.83 -0.92
C ALA A 176 3.79 -1.50 -0.20
N GLU A 177 2.57 -0.99 -0.32
CA GLU A 177 2.16 0.28 0.27
C GLU A 177 2.06 0.19 1.79
N ASN A 178 1.33 -0.80 2.35
CA ASN A 178 1.16 -0.92 3.78
C ASN A 178 2.49 -1.19 4.50
N ILE A 179 3.28 -2.13 4.01
CA ILE A 179 4.60 -2.43 4.58
C ILE A 179 5.55 -1.26 4.35
N GLY A 180 5.56 -0.71 3.14
CA GLY A 180 6.43 0.42 2.79
C GLY A 180 6.17 1.66 3.64
N MET A 181 4.92 2.04 3.88
CA MET A 181 4.60 3.20 4.72
C MET A 181 4.93 2.97 6.20
N THR A 182 4.73 1.74 6.74
CA THR A 182 5.10 1.42 8.12
C THR A 182 6.61 1.44 8.33
N MET A 183 7.38 1.07 7.33
CA MET A 183 8.85 1.17 7.33
C MET A 183 9.34 2.58 6.96
N GLY A 184 8.46 3.48 6.53
CA GLY A 184 8.78 4.83 6.07
C GLY A 184 9.53 4.85 4.73
N LEU A 185 9.30 3.86 3.87
CA LEU A 185 9.80 3.76 2.49
C LEU A 185 8.83 4.35 1.47
N LEU A 186 7.56 4.52 1.87
CA LEU A 186 6.49 5.10 1.06
C LEU A 186 5.69 6.11 1.89
N PRO A 187 5.02 7.09 1.26
CA PRO A 187 4.16 8.05 1.95
C PRO A 187 2.92 7.36 2.53
N ILE A 188 2.36 7.88 3.62
CA ILE A 188 1.17 7.30 4.25
C ILE A 188 -0.05 7.53 3.35
N THR A 189 -0.65 6.46 2.84
CA THR A 189 -1.89 6.49 2.06
C THR A 189 -3.09 5.91 2.80
N GLY A 190 -2.87 5.12 3.86
CA GLY A 190 -3.94 4.49 4.63
C GLY A 190 -4.55 3.26 3.96
N VAL A 191 -3.78 2.55 3.13
CA VAL A 191 -4.22 1.31 2.47
C VAL A 191 -4.09 0.13 3.44
N PRO A 192 -5.17 -0.64 3.69
CA PRO A 192 -5.11 -1.78 4.60
C PRO A 192 -4.35 -2.96 3.97
N LEU A 193 -3.83 -3.84 4.82
CA LEU A 193 -3.18 -5.08 4.41
C LEU A 193 -4.26 -6.19 4.32
N PRO A 194 -4.65 -6.67 3.11
CA PRO A 194 -5.72 -7.64 2.95
C PRO A 194 -5.49 -8.91 3.79
N PHE A 195 -6.56 -9.48 4.37
CA PHE A 195 -6.55 -10.65 5.27
C PHE A 195 -5.84 -10.45 6.62
N VAL A 196 -5.16 -9.35 6.85
CA VAL A 196 -4.40 -9.08 8.08
C VAL A 196 -4.96 -7.87 8.83
N SER A 197 -5.24 -6.78 8.11
CA SER A 197 -5.85 -5.58 8.71
C SER A 197 -7.28 -5.83 9.15
N TYR A 198 -7.67 -5.23 10.27
CA TYR A 198 -9.05 -5.23 10.74
C TYR A 198 -9.94 -4.35 9.85
N GLY A 199 -11.08 -4.88 9.45
CA GLY A 199 -12.12 -4.14 8.70
C GLY A 199 -12.77 -4.98 7.60
N GLY A 200 -14.07 -4.73 7.35
CA GLY A 200 -14.84 -5.42 6.31
C GLY A 200 -14.38 -5.14 4.89
N SER A 201 -13.65 -4.05 4.67
CA SER A 201 -13.06 -3.68 3.38
C SER A 201 -11.82 -4.49 3.01
N SER A 202 -11.27 -5.27 3.95
CA SER A 202 -10.08 -6.10 3.74
C SER A 202 -10.41 -7.60 3.56
N LEU A 203 -11.68 -7.96 3.63
CA LEU A 203 -12.24 -9.29 3.35
C LEU A 203 -12.75 -9.37 1.90
#